data_b119a09523e9549a795770b0ef9816af
#
_entry.id   b119a09523e9549a795770b0ef9816af
#
_cell.length_a   1.000
_cell.length_b   1.000
_cell.length_c   1.000
_cell.angle_alpha   90.00
_cell.angle_beta   90.00
_cell.angle_gamma   90.00
#
_symmetry.space_group_name_H-M   'P 1'
#
loop_
_entity.id
_entity.type
_entity.pdbx_description
1 polymer ?
#
loop_
_entity_poly.entity_id
_entity_poly.type
_entity_poly.pdbx_seq_one_letter_code
_entity_poly.pdbx_strand_id
1 'polypeptide(L)'
;RVLYTVDMLESSPEQSLFVLEEPETSLHENAQHAFSKYLLDVCIRRGHQIILTTHSPTIIQALPRESSKLLVRDRDGVSCYSGLSSSRVRAALSGGRQAALDIVVEDDFAKCVLQEAIRRSDRNLLQSVAIHPIGSADDVRDGVEILQKMGKRCVGVRDGDKNSDVAQNLYKLPGNRPPEQEVFLDKQVQEALHDKYSVEVADVLAAHPDSDHHDWVDILSREAMTDPAHLSAIAAETYVTSIGLTPFAELIDELKRAC
;
A
#
# COMPACT_ATOMS: atom_id res chain seq x y z
N ARG A 1 11.43 -35.23 -5.55
CA ARG A 1 12.14 -33.92 -5.65
C ARG A 1 12.85 -33.61 -4.35
N VAL A 2 12.15 -33.44 -3.22
CA VAL A 2 12.77 -33.01 -1.95
C VAL A 2 13.87 -33.93 -1.46
N LEU A 3 13.66 -35.24 -1.46
CA LEU A 3 14.70 -36.22 -1.08
C LEU A 3 15.96 -36.06 -1.93
N TYR A 4 15.82 -35.83 -3.21
CA TYR A 4 16.94 -35.59 -4.12
C TYR A 4 17.65 -34.24 -3.76
N THR A 5 16.87 -33.19 -3.48
CA THR A 5 17.45 -31.91 -3.06
C THR A 5 18.21 -32.04 -1.75
N VAL A 6 17.68 -32.76 -0.77
CA VAL A 6 18.36 -33.03 0.50
C VAL A 6 19.66 -33.85 0.26
N ASP A 7 19.60 -34.90 -0.50
CA ASP A 7 20.78 -35.72 -0.82
C ASP A 7 21.87 -34.88 -1.54
N MET A 8 21.47 -34.08 -2.51
CA MET A 8 22.36 -33.17 -3.23
C MET A 8 23.03 -32.15 -2.29
N LEU A 9 22.27 -31.54 -1.38
CA LEU A 9 22.79 -30.56 -0.43
C LEU A 9 23.74 -31.19 0.61
N GLU A 10 23.47 -32.44 1.03
CA GLU A 10 24.32 -33.14 2.00
C GLU A 10 25.58 -33.76 1.36
N SER A 11 25.50 -34.23 0.11
CA SER A 11 26.61 -34.91 -0.55
C SER A 11 27.58 -33.97 -1.28
N SER A 12 27.17 -32.74 -1.58
CA SER A 12 28.01 -31.78 -2.30
C SER A 12 29.15 -31.24 -1.42
N PRO A 13 30.25 -30.75 -2.00
CA PRO A 13 31.31 -30.10 -1.26
C PRO A 13 30.78 -28.90 -0.44
N GLU A 14 31.39 -28.63 0.71
CA GLU A 14 31.06 -27.45 1.51
C GLU A 14 31.25 -26.15 0.70
N GLN A 15 30.55 -25.08 1.11
CA GLN A 15 30.61 -23.76 0.46
C GLN A 15 30.16 -23.76 -1.02
N SER A 16 29.25 -24.69 -1.38
CA SER A 16 28.69 -24.76 -2.73
C SER A 16 27.52 -23.79 -2.92
N LEU A 17 27.30 -23.36 -4.16
CA LEU A 17 26.15 -22.53 -4.57
C LEU A 17 25.09 -23.43 -5.23
N PHE A 18 23.86 -23.31 -4.77
CA PHE A 18 22.70 -24.01 -5.34
C PHE A 18 21.66 -23.04 -5.87
N VAL A 19 21.09 -23.34 -7.02
CA VAL A 19 19.93 -22.63 -7.59
C VAL A 19 18.79 -23.62 -7.68
N LEU A 20 17.71 -23.35 -6.95
CA LEU A 20 16.55 -24.25 -6.83
C LEU A 20 15.30 -23.55 -7.39
N GLU A 21 14.60 -24.22 -8.28
CA GLU A 21 13.33 -23.72 -8.82
C GLU A 21 12.18 -24.44 -8.13
N GLU A 22 11.36 -23.68 -7.41
CA GLU A 22 10.19 -24.15 -6.65
C GLU A 22 10.43 -25.49 -5.96
N PRO A 23 11.44 -25.61 -5.09
CA PRO A 23 11.82 -26.89 -4.51
C PRO A 23 10.74 -27.50 -3.61
N GLU A 24 9.81 -26.66 -3.14
CA GLU A 24 8.67 -27.04 -2.31
C GLU A 24 7.49 -27.62 -3.08
N THR A 25 7.51 -27.62 -4.41
CA THR A 25 6.42 -28.14 -5.24
C THR A 25 6.09 -29.59 -4.85
N SER A 26 4.86 -29.87 -4.52
CA SER A 26 4.34 -31.15 -4.00
C SER A 26 4.52 -31.38 -2.50
N LEU A 27 5.03 -30.42 -1.74
CA LEU A 27 5.03 -30.50 -0.28
C LEU A 27 3.77 -29.90 0.32
N HIS A 28 3.22 -30.58 1.32
CA HIS A 28 2.18 -30.00 2.17
C HIS A 28 2.77 -28.87 3.04
N GLU A 29 1.95 -27.92 3.44
CA GLU A 29 2.36 -26.69 4.16
C GLU A 29 3.30 -26.95 5.35
N ASN A 30 2.95 -27.93 6.22
CA ASN A 30 3.79 -28.30 7.34
C ASN A 30 5.18 -28.81 6.90
N ALA A 31 5.23 -29.54 5.80
CA ALA A 31 6.49 -30.05 5.26
C ALA A 31 7.31 -28.92 4.61
N GLN A 32 6.67 -27.91 4.02
CA GLN A 32 7.35 -26.72 3.49
C GLN A 32 8.03 -25.92 4.61
N HIS A 33 7.36 -25.80 5.77
CA HIS A 33 7.95 -25.13 6.93
C HIS A 33 9.17 -25.90 7.48
N ALA A 34 9.09 -27.22 7.59
CA ALA A 34 10.21 -28.07 7.99
C ALA A 34 11.38 -27.98 6.97
N PHE A 35 11.05 -27.97 5.68
CA PHE A 35 12.03 -27.85 4.61
C PHE A 35 12.73 -26.50 4.62
N SER A 36 12.03 -25.38 4.89
CA SER A 36 12.66 -24.07 5.02
C SER A 36 13.66 -24.02 6.18
N LYS A 37 13.32 -24.61 7.33
CA LYS A 37 14.25 -24.73 8.46
C LYS A 37 15.48 -25.53 8.11
N TYR A 38 15.30 -26.64 7.38
CA TYR A 38 16.40 -27.47 6.91
C TYR A 38 17.31 -26.69 5.94
N LEU A 39 16.76 -25.90 5.01
CA LEU A 39 17.55 -25.07 4.10
C LEU A 39 18.42 -24.05 4.86
N LEU A 40 17.87 -23.41 5.89
CA LEU A 40 18.63 -22.49 6.75
C LEU A 40 19.73 -23.24 7.53
N ASP A 41 19.41 -24.41 8.11
CA ASP A 41 20.37 -25.22 8.84
C ASP A 41 21.55 -25.67 7.95
N VAL A 42 21.27 -26.20 6.77
CA VAL A 42 22.32 -26.68 5.85
C VAL A 42 23.20 -25.53 5.34
N CYS A 43 22.62 -24.33 5.12
CA CYS A 43 23.40 -23.13 4.78
C CYS A 43 24.41 -22.80 5.90
N ILE A 44 23.96 -22.81 7.16
CA ILE A 44 24.81 -22.48 8.30
C ILE A 44 25.87 -23.59 8.51
N ARG A 45 25.43 -24.85 8.52
CA ARG A 45 26.27 -26.00 8.87
C ARG A 45 27.34 -26.30 7.83
N ARG A 46 27.02 -26.17 6.55
CA ARG A 46 27.93 -26.49 5.44
C ARG A 46 28.46 -25.27 4.68
N GLY A 47 28.07 -24.05 5.08
CA GLY A 47 28.49 -22.81 4.43
C GLY A 47 27.91 -22.65 3.00
N HIS A 48 26.81 -23.35 2.66
CA HIS A 48 26.22 -23.28 1.35
C HIS A 48 25.53 -21.93 1.11
N GLN A 49 25.48 -21.53 -0.15
CA GLN A 49 24.66 -20.44 -0.66
C GLN A 49 23.50 -21.01 -1.46
N ILE A 50 22.28 -20.67 -1.11
CA ILE A 50 21.09 -21.16 -1.80
C ILE A 50 20.31 -19.98 -2.35
N ILE A 51 20.05 -20.00 -3.66
CA ILE A 51 19.09 -19.12 -4.35
C ILE A 51 17.91 -19.98 -4.74
N LEU A 52 16.70 -19.62 -4.31
CA LEU A 52 15.51 -20.35 -4.69
C LEU A 52 14.43 -19.43 -5.24
N THR A 53 13.62 -19.93 -6.17
CA THR A 53 12.36 -19.29 -6.56
C THR A 53 11.21 -19.99 -5.85
N THR A 54 10.20 -19.24 -5.44
CA THR A 54 9.02 -19.79 -4.78
C THR A 54 7.80 -18.88 -4.95
N HIS A 55 6.62 -19.50 -5.04
CA HIS A 55 5.32 -18.84 -4.88
C HIS A 55 4.65 -19.22 -3.55
N SER A 56 5.31 -20.00 -2.69
CA SER A 56 4.75 -20.46 -1.42
C SER A 56 4.82 -19.37 -0.34
N PRO A 57 3.67 -18.95 0.21
CA PRO A 57 3.63 -18.05 1.35
C PRO A 57 4.36 -18.61 2.58
N THR A 58 4.33 -19.94 2.75
CA THR A 58 4.97 -20.63 3.88
C THR A 58 6.48 -20.56 3.83
N ILE A 59 7.07 -20.79 2.66
CA ILE A 59 8.52 -20.62 2.44
C ILE A 59 8.93 -19.15 2.71
N ILE A 60 8.19 -18.21 2.15
CA ILE A 60 8.47 -16.76 2.29
C ILE A 60 8.44 -16.33 3.76
N GLN A 61 7.49 -16.84 4.55
CA GLN A 61 7.39 -16.52 5.97
C GLN A 61 8.49 -17.14 6.82
N ALA A 62 9.00 -18.28 6.43
CA ALA A 62 10.01 -19.02 7.17
C ALA A 62 11.44 -18.49 6.96
N LEU A 63 11.67 -17.72 5.89
CA LEU A 63 12.99 -17.18 5.55
C LEU A 63 13.19 -15.75 6.09
N PRO A 64 14.45 -15.34 6.37
CA PRO A 64 14.74 -13.98 6.78
C PRO A 64 14.25 -12.94 5.75
N ARG A 65 13.69 -11.84 6.22
CA ARG A 65 13.15 -10.77 5.37
C ARG A 65 14.19 -10.22 4.38
N GLU A 66 15.43 -10.07 4.84
CA GLU A 66 16.55 -9.53 4.08
C GLU A 66 16.96 -10.45 2.92
N SER A 67 16.70 -11.75 3.03
CA SER A 67 16.98 -12.73 1.99
C SER A 67 15.93 -12.72 0.87
N SER A 68 14.76 -12.13 1.11
CA SER A 68 13.66 -12.14 0.15
C SER A 68 13.80 -11.06 -0.91
N LYS A 69 13.62 -11.45 -2.17
CA LYS A 69 13.59 -10.58 -3.35
C LYS A 69 12.28 -10.79 -4.10
N LEU A 70 11.48 -9.76 -4.24
CA LEU A 70 10.27 -9.80 -5.06
C LEU A 70 10.58 -9.27 -6.46
N LEU A 71 10.36 -10.09 -7.47
CA LEU A 71 10.46 -9.71 -8.87
C LEU A 71 9.06 -9.40 -9.41
N VAL A 72 8.86 -8.17 -9.88
CA VAL A 72 7.60 -7.73 -10.48
C VAL A 72 7.86 -7.36 -11.94
N ARG A 73 7.13 -7.98 -12.85
CA ARG A 73 7.16 -7.64 -14.27
C ARG A 73 6.07 -6.62 -14.57
N ASP A 74 6.45 -5.51 -15.17
CA ASP A 74 5.55 -4.49 -15.67
C ASP A 74 5.78 -4.23 -17.17
N ARG A 75 5.19 -3.15 -17.71
CA ARG A 75 5.35 -2.79 -19.13
C ARG A 75 6.76 -2.32 -19.48
N ASP A 76 7.48 -1.82 -18.50
CA ASP A 76 8.80 -1.19 -18.68
C ASP A 76 9.94 -2.18 -18.38
N GLY A 77 9.63 -3.38 -17.87
CA GLY A 77 10.65 -4.41 -17.61
C GLY A 77 10.39 -5.26 -16.35
N VAL A 78 11.46 -5.59 -15.63
CA VAL A 78 11.40 -6.33 -14.37
C VAL A 78 12.03 -5.50 -13.26
N SER A 79 11.24 -5.18 -12.25
CA SER A 79 11.68 -4.49 -11.04
C SER A 79 11.97 -5.50 -9.93
N CYS A 80 13.07 -5.29 -9.17
CA CYS A 80 13.47 -6.12 -8.03
C CYS A 80 13.34 -5.35 -6.73
N TYR A 81 12.53 -5.86 -5.81
CA TYR A 81 12.30 -5.26 -4.49
C TYR A 81 12.89 -6.15 -3.40
N SER A 82 13.61 -5.54 -2.46
CA SER A 82 14.31 -6.24 -1.36
C SER A 82 13.74 -5.83 -0.01
N GLY A 83 13.82 -6.72 0.99
CA GLY A 83 13.47 -6.41 2.38
C GLY A 83 11.97 -6.15 2.60
N LEU A 84 11.10 -6.63 1.72
CA LEU A 84 9.66 -6.54 1.90
C LEU A 84 9.19 -7.49 3.01
N SER A 85 8.15 -7.07 3.74
CA SER A 85 7.49 -7.98 4.69
C SER A 85 6.85 -9.16 3.96
N SER A 86 6.73 -10.30 4.64
CA SER A 86 6.05 -11.48 4.09
C SER A 86 4.59 -11.19 3.72
N SER A 87 3.94 -10.25 4.41
CA SER A 87 2.58 -9.80 4.11
C SER A 87 2.51 -9.08 2.76
N ARG A 88 3.45 -8.15 2.49
CA ARG A 88 3.54 -7.44 1.20
C ARG A 88 3.84 -8.39 0.05
N VAL A 89 4.77 -9.34 0.25
CA VAL A 89 5.08 -10.33 -0.77
C VAL A 89 3.86 -11.20 -1.07
N ARG A 90 3.11 -11.66 -0.05
CA ARG A 90 1.86 -12.41 -0.24
C ARG A 90 0.81 -11.60 -0.99
N ALA A 91 0.60 -10.34 -0.62
CA ALA A 91 -0.36 -9.49 -1.31
C ALA A 91 -0.01 -9.34 -2.79
N ALA A 92 1.26 -9.13 -3.12
CA ALA A 92 1.73 -9.04 -4.50
C ALA A 92 1.52 -10.37 -5.26
N LEU A 93 1.85 -11.52 -4.66
CA LEU A 93 1.66 -12.84 -5.27
C LEU A 93 0.18 -13.21 -5.44
N SER A 94 -0.71 -12.73 -4.58
CA SER A 94 -2.16 -12.93 -4.69
C SER A 94 -2.84 -12.04 -5.74
N GLY A 95 -2.07 -11.16 -6.40
CA GLY A 95 -2.60 -10.18 -7.34
C GLY A 95 -3.53 -9.15 -6.66
N GLY A 96 -3.22 -8.79 -5.42
CA GLY A 96 -4.01 -7.83 -4.62
C GLY A 96 -5.31 -8.40 -4.03
N ARG A 97 -5.54 -9.71 -4.13
CA ARG A 97 -6.75 -10.34 -3.52
C ARG A 97 -6.71 -10.35 -1.98
N GLN A 98 -5.54 -10.22 -1.40
CA GLN A 98 -5.34 -10.22 0.05
C GLN A 98 -4.46 -9.04 0.42
N ALA A 99 -5.05 -8.01 1.02
CA ALA A 99 -4.30 -6.85 1.48
C ALA A 99 -3.31 -7.24 2.59
N ALA A 100 -2.13 -6.64 2.57
CA ALA A 100 -1.15 -6.76 3.64
C ALA A 100 -1.48 -5.82 4.81
N LEU A 101 -2.15 -4.70 4.50
CA LEU A 101 -2.56 -3.66 5.43
C LEU A 101 -3.94 -3.13 5.03
N ASP A 102 -4.87 -3.09 5.96
CA ASP A 102 -6.11 -2.36 5.83
C ASP A 102 -5.90 -0.91 6.31
N ILE A 103 -6.27 0.08 5.49
CA ILE A 103 -6.21 1.50 5.81
C ILE A 103 -7.64 2.01 5.91
N VAL A 104 -7.98 2.64 7.02
CA VAL A 104 -9.30 3.24 7.25
C VAL A 104 -9.19 4.74 7.10
N VAL A 105 -10.07 5.35 6.32
CA VAL A 105 -10.13 6.80 6.07
C VAL A 105 -11.53 7.33 6.32
N GLU A 106 -11.68 8.66 6.41
CA GLU A 106 -12.97 9.27 6.70
C GLU A 106 -13.94 9.08 5.54
N ASP A 107 -13.55 9.43 4.31
CA ASP A 107 -14.44 9.41 3.15
C ASP A 107 -13.74 8.98 1.84
N ASP A 108 -14.50 8.96 0.75
CA ASP A 108 -14.01 8.59 -0.58
C ASP A 108 -13.04 9.62 -1.17
N PHE A 109 -13.14 10.91 -0.79
CA PHE A 109 -12.22 11.93 -1.29
C PHE A 109 -10.86 11.82 -0.60
N ALA A 110 -10.83 11.65 0.72
CA ALA A 110 -9.61 11.34 1.48
C ALA A 110 -8.92 10.08 0.94
N LYS A 111 -9.71 9.03 0.64
CA LYS A 111 -9.21 7.82 -0.03
C LYS A 111 -8.58 8.14 -1.38
N CYS A 112 -9.20 8.98 -2.21
CA CYS A 112 -8.71 9.33 -3.54
C CYS A 112 -7.35 10.03 -3.46
N VAL A 113 -7.20 11.00 -2.56
CA VAL A 113 -5.95 11.73 -2.33
C VAL A 113 -4.84 10.78 -1.84
N LEU A 114 -5.15 9.92 -0.86
CA LEU A 114 -4.20 8.95 -0.32
C LEU A 114 -3.77 7.93 -1.37
N GLN A 115 -4.70 7.39 -2.15
CA GLN A 115 -4.41 6.45 -3.23
C GLN A 115 -3.45 7.05 -4.26
N GLU A 116 -3.68 8.31 -4.64
CA GLU A 116 -2.82 8.99 -5.60
C GLU A 116 -1.41 9.21 -5.06
N ALA A 117 -1.28 9.64 -3.82
CA ALA A 117 0.02 9.81 -3.17
C ALA A 117 0.79 8.48 -3.07
N ILE A 118 0.12 7.39 -2.68
CA ILE A 118 0.72 6.05 -2.64
C ILE A 118 1.10 5.60 -4.05
N ARG A 119 0.22 5.76 -5.04
CA ARG A 119 0.44 5.37 -6.44
C ARG A 119 1.71 6.00 -7.02
N ARG A 120 1.94 7.28 -6.72
CA ARG A 120 3.12 8.01 -7.18
C ARG A 120 4.39 7.66 -6.44
N SER A 121 4.26 7.36 -5.15
CA SER A 121 5.42 7.01 -4.32
C SER A 121 5.85 5.55 -4.48
N ASP A 122 4.90 4.62 -4.43
CA ASP A 122 5.18 3.17 -4.44
C ASP A 122 3.96 2.38 -4.94
N ARG A 123 3.97 2.00 -6.23
CA ARG A 123 2.88 1.21 -6.84
C ARG A 123 2.69 -0.16 -6.20
N ASN A 124 3.75 -0.75 -5.64
CA ASN A 124 3.62 -2.05 -4.95
C ASN A 124 2.99 -1.90 -3.58
N LEU A 125 3.23 -0.78 -2.90
CA LEU A 125 2.49 -0.47 -1.69
C LEU A 125 0.99 -0.38 -2.00
N LEU A 126 0.61 0.32 -3.08
CA LEU A 126 -0.80 0.43 -3.48
C LEU A 126 -1.46 -0.94 -3.73
N GLN A 127 -0.74 -1.89 -4.35
CA GLN A 127 -1.24 -3.25 -4.55
C GLN A 127 -1.33 -4.08 -3.26
N SER A 128 -0.65 -3.64 -2.22
CA SER A 128 -0.55 -4.35 -0.94
C SER A 128 -1.52 -3.82 0.12
N VAL A 129 -2.19 -2.70 -0.12
CA VAL A 129 -3.12 -2.08 0.82
C VAL A 129 -4.56 -2.13 0.33
N ALA A 130 -5.51 -2.17 1.25
CA ALA A 130 -6.92 -1.92 0.99
C ALA A 130 -7.34 -0.67 1.77
N ILE A 131 -7.96 0.30 1.09
CA ILE A 131 -8.36 1.58 1.69
C ILE A 131 -9.88 1.63 1.78
N HIS A 132 -10.38 1.80 3.01
CA HIS A 132 -11.79 1.72 3.37
C HIS A 132 -12.27 3.06 3.93
N PRO A 133 -13.15 3.79 3.23
CA PRO A 133 -13.85 4.93 3.79
C PRO A 133 -14.93 4.43 4.76
N ILE A 134 -14.99 4.98 5.97
CA ILE A 134 -15.91 4.49 7.02
C ILE A 134 -16.66 5.59 7.77
N GLY A 135 -16.41 6.85 7.51
CA GLY A 135 -17.11 7.97 8.16
C GLY A 135 -16.18 8.94 8.87
N SER A 136 -16.60 9.48 10.00
CA SER A 136 -15.90 10.53 10.74
C SER A 136 -14.55 10.08 11.33
N ALA A 137 -13.75 11.05 11.81
CA ALA A 137 -12.50 10.79 12.51
C ALA A 137 -12.64 9.85 13.73
N ASP A 138 -13.79 9.87 14.40
CA ASP A 138 -14.11 8.94 15.49
C ASP A 138 -14.39 7.54 14.94
N ASP A 139 -15.12 7.41 13.83
CA ASP A 139 -15.34 6.13 13.16
C ASP A 139 -14.02 5.51 12.67
N VAL A 140 -13.07 6.32 12.18
CA VAL A 140 -11.73 5.87 11.80
C VAL A 140 -11.00 5.26 13.01
N ARG A 141 -11.02 5.93 14.17
CA ARG A 141 -10.42 5.40 15.40
C ARG A 141 -11.06 4.07 15.81
N ASP A 142 -12.38 4.04 15.86
CA ASP A 142 -13.14 2.86 16.30
C ASP A 142 -12.96 1.70 15.30
N GLY A 143 -12.90 2.01 14.01
CA GLY A 143 -12.62 1.04 12.95
C GLY A 143 -11.24 0.38 13.09
N VAL A 144 -10.21 1.18 13.38
CA VAL A 144 -8.86 0.66 13.66
C VAL A 144 -8.89 -0.29 14.87
N GLU A 145 -9.52 0.12 15.97
CA GLU A 145 -9.62 -0.72 17.17
C GLU A 145 -10.33 -2.06 16.89
N ILE A 146 -11.43 -2.03 16.14
CA ILE A 146 -12.18 -3.23 15.78
C ILE A 146 -11.33 -4.17 14.91
N LEU A 147 -10.69 -3.65 13.87
CA LEU A 147 -9.86 -4.45 12.95
C LEU A 147 -8.66 -5.07 13.69
N GLN A 148 -8.04 -4.34 14.62
CA GLN A 148 -6.95 -4.85 15.45
C GLN A 148 -7.43 -5.98 16.37
N LYS A 149 -8.58 -5.84 16.99
CA LYS A 149 -9.20 -6.92 17.80
C LYS A 149 -9.52 -8.18 16.97
N MET A 150 -9.77 -8.02 15.68
CA MET A 150 -9.93 -9.12 14.72
C MET A 150 -8.60 -9.71 14.24
N GLY A 151 -7.47 -9.23 14.74
CA GLY A 151 -6.13 -9.70 14.35
C GLY A 151 -5.66 -9.21 12.99
N LYS A 152 -6.29 -8.17 12.43
CA LYS A 152 -5.86 -7.56 11.18
C LYS A 152 -4.81 -6.49 11.42
N ARG A 153 -3.88 -6.36 10.48
CA ARG A 153 -2.99 -5.19 10.41
C ARG A 153 -3.77 -4.03 9.83
N CYS A 154 -3.89 -2.97 10.58
CA CYS A 154 -4.63 -1.78 10.13
C CYS A 154 -4.07 -0.50 10.71
N VAL A 155 -4.28 0.58 9.97
CA VAL A 155 -4.00 1.96 10.38
C VAL A 155 -5.18 2.85 10.01
N GLY A 156 -5.38 3.93 10.74
CA GLY A 156 -6.30 4.99 10.38
C GLY A 156 -5.56 6.18 9.78
N VAL A 157 -6.10 6.74 8.71
CA VAL A 157 -5.62 8.00 8.15
C VAL A 157 -6.78 8.99 8.16
N ARG A 158 -6.67 9.98 9.02
CA ARG A 158 -7.67 11.04 9.22
C ARG A 158 -7.36 12.25 8.35
N ASP A 159 -8.28 13.16 8.28
CA ASP A 159 -8.12 14.43 7.57
C ASP A 159 -6.99 15.29 8.13
N GLY A 160 -6.51 16.23 7.32
CA GLY A 160 -5.38 17.08 7.64
C GLY A 160 -5.59 18.02 8.85
N ASP A 161 -6.85 18.35 9.18
CA ASP A 161 -7.24 19.16 10.32
C ASP A 161 -7.21 18.41 11.67
N LYS A 162 -7.05 17.09 11.65
CA LYS A 162 -6.96 16.24 12.85
C LYS A 162 -5.51 16.05 13.31
N ASN A 163 -5.33 15.52 14.51
CA ASN A 163 -4.01 15.18 15.04
C ASN A 163 -3.70 13.70 14.81
N SER A 164 -2.44 13.40 14.52
CA SER A 164 -1.96 12.00 14.53
C SER A 164 -1.84 11.48 15.96
N ASP A 165 -2.11 10.18 16.14
CA ASP A 165 -1.84 9.44 17.38
C ASP A 165 -1.18 8.11 17.00
N VAL A 166 0.16 8.14 16.93
CA VAL A 166 0.98 7.01 16.51
C VAL A 166 0.81 5.81 17.44
N ALA A 167 0.54 6.05 18.74
CA ALA A 167 0.33 4.98 19.69
C ALA A 167 -0.95 4.16 19.40
N GLN A 168 -1.93 4.79 18.76
CA GLN A 168 -3.17 4.15 18.29
C GLN A 168 -3.16 3.79 16.81
N ASN A 169 -2.01 3.88 16.11
CA ASN A 169 -1.90 3.71 14.65
C ASN A 169 -2.81 4.66 13.86
N LEU A 170 -2.96 5.90 14.34
CA LEU A 170 -3.74 6.95 13.69
C LEU A 170 -2.80 8.02 13.13
N TYR A 171 -2.86 8.21 11.85
CA TYR A 171 -2.12 9.20 11.10
C TYR A 171 -3.07 10.24 10.50
N LYS A 172 -2.55 11.24 9.80
CA LYS A 172 -3.36 12.22 9.09
C LYS A 172 -2.83 12.47 7.69
N LEU A 173 -3.70 12.93 6.80
CA LEU A 173 -3.29 13.51 5.52
C LEU A 173 -2.46 14.80 5.76
N PRO A 174 -1.55 15.14 4.84
CA PRO A 174 -0.84 16.42 4.89
C PRO A 174 -1.79 17.61 4.88
N GLY A 175 -1.36 18.70 5.50
CA GLY A 175 -2.15 19.93 5.60
C GLY A 175 -2.73 20.17 6.99
N ASN A 176 -3.59 21.19 7.08
CA ASN A 176 -4.24 21.62 8.32
C ASN A 176 -5.76 21.81 8.12
N ARG A 177 -6.30 21.36 7.00
CA ARG A 177 -7.71 21.45 6.63
C ARG A 177 -8.19 20.08 6.15
N PRO A 178 -9.52 19.88 6.04
CA PRO A 178 -10.07 18.73 5.32
C PRO A 178 -9.54 18.66 3.88
N PRO A 179 -9.40 17.44 3.31
CA PRO A 179 -8.78 17.25 1.99
C PRO A 179 -9.49 18.01 0.87
N GLU A 180 -10.83 18.17 0.92
CA GLU A 180 -11.56 18.98 -0.05
C GLU A 180 -11.10 20.43 -0.06
N GLN A 181 -10.90 21.01 1.13
CA GLN A 181 -10.44 22.39 1.23
C GLN A 181 -8.99 22.54 0.77
N GLU A 182 -8.11 21.61 1.15
CA GLU A 182 -6.72 21.65 0.69
C GLU A 182 -6.63 21.52 -0.83
N VAL A 183 -7.40 20.64 -1.42
CA VAL A 183 -7.35 20.33 -2.86
C VAL A 183 -8.05 21.39 -3.70
N PHE A 184 -9.31 21.72 -3.42
CA PHE A 184 -10.09 22.64 -4.28
C PHE A 184 -9.72 24.12 -4.10
N LEU A 185 -8.98 24.48 -3.04
CA LEU A 185 -8.40 25.81 -2.88
C LEU A 185 -6.96 25.91 -3.44
N ASP A 186 -6.37 24.81 -3.89
CA ASP A 186 -5.09 24.83 -4.59
C ASP A 186 -5.24 25.46 -5.98
N LYS A 187 -4.33 26.40 -6.31
CA LYS A 187 -4.41 27.16 -7.57
C LYS A 187 -4.27 26.28 -8.82
N GLN A 188 -3.39 25.28 -8.78
CA GLN A 188 -3.17 24.42 -9.92
C GLN A 188 -4.38 23.49 -10.15
N VAL A 189 -5.07 23.08 -9.09
CA VAL A 189 -6.33 22.33 -9.20
C VAL A 189 -7.41 23.23 -9.82
N GLN A 190 -7.55 24.48 -9.36
CA GLN A 190 -8.51 25.42 -9.93
C GLN A 190 -8.25 25.67 -11.41
N GLU A 191 -7.00 25.94 -11.79
CA GLU A 191 -6.58 26.09 -13.18
C GLU A 191 -6.90 24.84 -14.02
N ALA A 192 -6.57 23.65 -13.53
CA ALA A 192 -6.83 22.41 -14.23
C ALA A 192 -8.33 22.12 -14.45
N LEU A 193 -9.17 22.43 -13.45
CA LEU A 193 -10.63 22.30 -13.56
C LEU A 193 -11.22 23.35 -14.50
N HIS A 194 -10.70 24.59 -14.49
CA HIS A 194 -11.07 25.61 -15.46
C HIS A 194 -10.72 25.17 -16.89
N ASP A 195 -9.47 24.78 -17.13
CA ASP A 195 -9.00 24.40 -18.47
C ASP A 195 -9.78 23.22 -19.05
N LYS A 196 -10.14 22.26 -18.19
CA LYS A 196 -10.79 21.04 -18.66
C LYS A 196 -12.32 21.14 -18.75
N TYR A 197 -12.95 21.85 -17.83
CA TYR A 197 -14.40 21.87 -17.67
C TYR A 197 -15.01 23.28 -17.74
N SER A 198 -14.19 24.31 -17.86
CA SER A 198 -14.60 25.71 -17.79
C SER A 198 -15.31 26.08 -16.47
N VAL A 199 -14.90 25.43 -15.36
CA VAL A 199 -15.46 25.64 -14.03
C VAL A 199 -14.57 26.61 -13.24
N GLU A 200 -15.16 27.70 -12.79
CA GLU A 200 -14.55 28.63 -11.86
C GLU A 200 -14.87 28.18 -10.43
N VAL A 201 -13.98 27.39 -9.83
CA VAL A 201 -14.20 26.77 -8.50
C VAL A 201 -14.58 27.80 -7.45
N ALA A 202 -13.87 28.94 -7.41
CA ALA A 202 -14.13 30.00 -6.44
C ALA A 202 -15.55 30.58 -6.56
N ASP A 203 -16.02 30.81 -7.79
CA ASP A 203 -17.36 31.36 -8.05
C ASP A 203 -18.45 30.36 -7.72
N VAL A 204 -18.24 29.08 -8.08
CA VAL A 204 -19.17 28.00 -7.75
C VAL A 204 -19.31 27.84 -6.24
N LEU A 205 -18.23 27.81 -5.49
CA LEU A 205 -18.27 27.67 -4.03
C LEU A 205 -18.87 28.92 -3.38
N ALA A 206 -18.60 30.13 -3.91
CA ALA A 206 -19.20 31.37 -3.42
C ALA A 206 -20.72 31.43 -3.64
N ALA A 207 -21.24 30.71 -4.65
CA ALA A 207 -22.67 30.58 -4.88
C ALA A 207 -23.36 29.62 -3.89
N HIS A 208 -22.59 28.82 -3.14
CA HIS A 208 -23.08 27.85 -2.17
C HIS A 208 -22.48 28.08 -0.77
N PRO A 209 -22.68 29.24 -0.14
CA PRO A 209 -21.96 29.65 1.08
C PRO A 209 -22.32 28.79 2.31
N ASP A 210 -23.48 28.15 2.30
CA ASP A 210 -23.96 27.30 3.40
C ASP A 210 -23.63 25.80 3.19
N SER A 211 -22.93 25.44 2.11
CA SER A 211 -22.55 24.03 1.85
C SER A 211 -21.39 23.61 2.73
N ASP A 212 -21.46 22.36 3.21
CA ASP A 212 -20.32 21.72 3.86
C ASP A 212 -19.24 21.38 2.82
N HIS A 213 -17.97 21.35 3.25
CA HIS A 213 -16.87 20.96 2.36
C HIS A 213 -17.02 19.55 1.79
N HIS A 214 -17.66 18.65 2.49
CA HIS A 214 -17.98 17.30 1.98
C HIS A 214 -18.93 17.32 0.76
N ASP A 215 -19.75 18.37 0.59
CA ASP A 215 -20.63 18.53 -0.56
C ASP A 215 -19.91 19.10 -1.80
N TRP A 216 -18.69 19.62 -1.65
CA TRP A 216 -17.97 20.32 -2.72
C TRP A 216 -17.72 19.47 -3.94
N VAL A 217 -17.38 18.18 -3.75
CA VAL A 217 -17.19 17.23 -4.87
C VAL A 217 -18.46 17.13 -5.70
N ASP A 218 -19.60 16.98 -5.05
CA ASP A 218 -20.90 16.85 -5.73
C ASP A 218 -21.33 18.14 -6.41
N ILE A 219 -21.12 19.29 -5.76
CA ILE A 219 -21.44 20.62 -6.31
C ILE A 219 -20.59 20.87 -7.56
N LEU A 220 -19.27 20.72 -7.46
CA LEU A 220 -18.35 20.97 -8.56
C LEU A 220 -18.51 19.94 -9.70
N SER A 221 -18.85 18.69 -9.41
CA SER A 221 -19.07 17.68 -10.44
C SER A 221 -20.33 17.94 -11.26
N ARG A 222 -21.39 18.46 -10.64
CA ARG A 222 -22.61 18.90 -11.34
C ARG A 222 -22.32 20.08 -12.26
N GLU A 223 -21.57 21.08 -11.80
CA GLU A 223 -21.19 22.23 -12.61
C GLU A 223 -20.30 21.82 -13.79
N ALA A 224 -19.35 20.92 -13.53
CA ALA A 224 -18.45 20.33 -14.54
C ALA A 224 -19.16 19.33 -15.47
N MET A 225 -20.42 19.01 -15.24
CA MET A 225 -21.18 17.96 -15.95
C MET A 225 -20.41 16.64 -16.07
N THR A 226 -19.76 16.22 -14.97
CA THR A 226 -18.93 15.02 -14.91
C THR A 226 -19.28 14.15 -13.71
N ASP A 227 -18.76 12.93 -13.68
CA ASP A 227 -18.91 12.01 -12.55
C ASP A 227 -18.06 12.47 -11.34
N PRO A 228 -18.61 12.44 -10.10
CA PRO A 228 -17.88 12.82 -8.89
C PRO A 228 -16.55 12.09 -8.71
N ALA A 229 -16.49 10.79 -9.00
CA ALA A 229 -15.26 10.02 -8.88
C ALA A 229 -14.22 10.44 -9.91
N HIS A 230 -14.66 10.83 -11.12
CA HIS A 230 -13.75 11.32 -12.15
C HIS A 230 -13.20 12.71 -11.79
N LEU A 231 -14.03 13.61 -11.28
CA LEU A 231 -13.59 14.92 -10.78
C LEU A 231 -12.58 14.76 -9.64
N SER A 232 -12.90 13.92 -8.67
CA SER A 232 -12.02 13.63 -7.53
C SER A 232 -10.66 13.09 -7.96
N ALA A 233 -10.64 12.19 -8.95
CA ALA A 233 -9.39 11.62 -9.46
C ALA A 233 -8.49 12.70 -10.09
N ILE A 234 -9.07 13.60 -10.90
CA ILE A 234 -8.33 14.69 -11.54
C ILE A 234 -7.82 15.69 -10.50
N ALA A 235 -8.69 16.07 -9.57
CA ALA A 235 -8.33 17.02 -8.51
C ALA A 235 -7.21 16.46 -7.62
N ALA A 236 -7.32 15.22 -7.18
CA ALA A 236 -6.29 14.54 -6.38
C ALA A 236 -4.96 14.39 -7.15
N GLU A 237 -5.02 13.98 -8.44
CA GLU A 237 -3.83 13.86 -9.29
C GLU A 237 -3.11 15.20 -9.45
N THR A 238 -3.87 16.26 -9.74
CA THR A 238 -3.32 17.60 -9.91
C THR A 238 -2.73 18.11 -8.59
N TYR A 239 -3.45 17.97 -7.48
CA TYR A 239 -3.00 18.40 -6.17
C TYR A 239 -1.70 17.71 -5.74
N VAL A 240 -1.65 16.38 -5.78
CA VAL A 240 -0.45 15.62 -5.41
C VAL A 240 0.73 15.95 -6.32
N THR A 241 0.45 16.31 -7.59
CA THR A 241 1.50 16.81 -8.51
C THR A 241 2.00 18.19 -8.08
N SER A 242 1.07 19.08 -7.74
CA SER A 242 1.35 20.47 -7.32
C SER A 242 2.24 20.54 -6.08
N ILE A 243 1.84 19.86 -5.00
CA ILE A 243 2.56 19.91 -3.73
C ILE A 243 3.75 18.93 -3.65
N GLY A 244 3.80 17.96 -4.57
CA GLY A 244 4.82 16.89 -4.58
C GLY A 244 4.61 15.86 -3.48
N LEU A 245 5.55 14.91 -3.38
CA LEU A 245 5.46 13.79 -2.43
C LEU A 245 6.07 14.09 -1.05
N THR A 246 6.82 15.18 -0.91
CA THR A 246 7.49 15.52 0.36
C THR A 246 6.53 15.62 1.55
N PRO A 247 5.34 16.26 1.43
CA PRO A 247 4.39 16.32 2.53
C PRO A 247 3.81 14.95 2.95
N PHE A 248 3.79 13.99 2.03
CA PHE A 248 3.29 12.63 2.27
C PHE A 248 4.37 11.65 2.76
N ALA A 249 5.65 12.05 2.77
CA ALA A 249 6.77 11.13 2.96
C ALA A 249 6.69 10.38 4.29
N GLU A 250 6.44 11.08 5.40
CA GLU A 250 6.31 10.49 6.72
C GLU A 250 5.15 9.48 6.79
N LEU A 251 3.97 9.88 6.31
CA LEU A 251 2.80 9.00 6.25
C LEU A 251 3.08 7.73 5.43
N ILE A 252 3.66 7.88 4.24
CA ILE A 252 3.97 6.75 3.37
C ILE A 252 5.00 5.82 4.01
N ASP A 253 6.00 6.35 4.71
CA ASP A 253 6.99 5.54 5.42
C ASP A 253 6.37 4.77 6.59
N GLU A 254 5.41 5.36 7.31
CA GLU A 254 4.65 4.65 8.33
C GLU A 254 3.77 3.53 7.74
N LEU A 255 3.10 3.79 6.63
CA LEU A 255 2.33 2.75 5.92
C LEU A 255 3.21 1.59 5.46
N LYS A 256 4.43 1.87 4.97
CA LYS A 256 5.41 0.83 4.60
C LYS A 256 5.87 -0.01 5.80
N ARG A 257 6.04 0.62 6.97
CA ARG A 257 6.42 -0.09 8.21
C ARG A 257 5.28 -0.97 8.72
N ALA A 258 4.03 -0.49 8.60
CA ALA A 258 2.84 -1.23 9.02
C ALA A 258 2.52 -2.42 8.10
N CYS A 259 2.92 -2.42 6.82
CA CYS A 259 2.82 -3.53 5.90
C CYS A 259 3.81 -4.66 6.22
#